data_1e7e165ebcf3fa6615576ed317f51717
#
_entry.id   1e7e165ebcf3fa6615576ed317f51717
#
_cell.length_a   1.000
_cell.length_b   1.000
_cell.length_c   1.000
_cell.angle_alpha   90.00
_cell.angle_beta   90.00
_cell.angle_gamma   90.00
#
_symmetry.space_group_name_H-M   'P 1'
#
loop_
_entity.id
_entity.type
_entity.pdbx_description
1 polymer ?
#
loop_
_entity_poly.entity_id
_entity_poly.type
_entity_poly.pdbx_seq_one_letter_code
_entity_poly.pdbx_strand_id
1 'polypeptide(L)'
;MKNSEPQMSRPSLSILLALIVGTISLWPVLGVAEVLKVDQALPAYKAVSGVSGNLSSVGSDTLNNLMTFWAETFNKFYPNVKIQIEGKGSSTAPPSLISGTAQLGPMSRPMKGTEIDAFEKKFGYKPTELRSAVDALAVFVNKDNPIKCLTIAQVDAIFSKSRRYGHKEDIKTWGQLGLTGDWANRPLSLFGRNSASGTYGFFKDHALKNGDYKDELKEQPGSASVVQGVAVDRYAIGYSGIGYTTAGVRAVPLAEKEGGTCGEATAANAYSGKYPLSRFLFIYVNRAPSKRLDPLTSEFIRLVLSKEGQEVVIKDGFFPIPSSVAKEELSKAL
;
A
#
# COMPACT_ATOMS: atom_id res chain seq x y z
N MET A 1 64.22 34.45 82.49
CA MET A 1 65.31 34.17 81.52
C MET A 1 65.12 32.80 80.94
N LYS A 2 64.81 32.70 79.79
CA LYS A 2 64.93 31.69 78.71
C LYS A 2 63.78 31.76 77.80
N ASN A 3 64.06 32.24 76.58
CA ASN A 3 63.21 32.32 75.43
C ASN A 3 62.89 30.89 74.99
N SER A 4 61.70 30.64 74.61
CA SER A 4 61.27 29.46 73.80
C SER A 4 60.41 29.97 72.64
N GLU A 5 60.95 29.86 71.47
CA GLU A 5 60.25 30.11 70.18
C GLU A 5 59.11 29.14 69.91
N PRO A 6 58.02 29.53 69.26
CA PRO A 6 57.00 28.61 68.86
C PRO A 6 57.32 28.00 67.49
N GLN A 7 57.21 26.66 67.41
CA GLN A 7 57.29 25.85 66.19
C GLN A 7 56.04 26.06 65.31
N MET A 8 56.27 26.51 64.08
CA MET A 8 55.22 26.55 63.00
C MET A 8 54.94 25.15 62.47
N SER A 9 53.72 24.67 62.65
CA SER A 9 53.21 23.45 62.01
C SER A 9 52.72 23.76 60.59
N ARG A 10 53.21 23.00 59.61
CA ARG A 10 52.78 23.05 58.22
C ARG A 10 51.40 22.37 58.05
N PRO A 11 50.48 22.97 57.30
CA PRO A 11 49.22 22.26 56.97
C PRO A 11 49.46 21.26 55.84
N SER A 12 48.97 20.01 56.02
CA SER A 12 48.90 18.95 55.03
C SER A 12 47.83 19.25 54.04
N LEU A 13 48.22 19.31 52.80
CA LEU A 13 47.31 19.47 51.66
C LEU A 13 46.59 18.16 51.33
N SER A 14 45.33 17.98 51.81
CA SER A 14 44.51 16.87 51.46
C SER A 14 43.85 17.14 50.08
N ILE A 15 44.28 16.39 49.05
CA ILE A 15 43.67 16.41 47.70
C ILE A 15 42.35 15.69 47.75
N LEU A 16 41.25 16.44 47.69
CA LEU A 16 39.90 15.92 47.52
C LEU A 16 39.68 15.58 46.06
N LEU A 17 39.70 14.29 45.72
CA LEU A 17 39.36 13.78 44.40
C LEU A 17 37.84 13.81 44.23
N ALA A 18 37.27 14.82 43.57
CA ALA A 18 35.85 14.87 43.25
C ALA A 18 35.58 13.96 42.04
N LEU A 19 34.97 12.82 42.26
CA LEU A 19 34.40 11.94 41.23
C LEU A 19 33.17 12.64 40.61
N ILE A 20 33.34 13.21 39.40
CA ILE A 20 32.25 13.69 38.58
C ILE A 20 31.62 12.45 37.91
N VAL A 21 30.55 11.92 38.52
CA VAL A 21 29.69 10.94 37.85
C VAL A 21 28.82 11.67 36.82
N GLY A 22 29.30 11.67 35.57
CA GLY A 22 28.53 12.20 34.45
C GLY A 22 27.33 11.31 34.20
N THR A 23 26.12 11.73 34.58
CA THR A 23 24.88 11.12 34.18
C THR A 23 24.66 11.40 32.68
N ILE A 24 24.94 10.41 31.82
CA ILE A 24 24.54 10.43 30.41
C ILE A 24 23.05 10.31 30.38
N SER A 25 22.35 11.43 30.25
CA SER A 25 20.92 11.47 29.96
C SER A 25 20.70 10.94 28.54
N LEU A 26 20.34 9.66 28.41
CA LEU A 26 19.77 9.12 27.18
C LEU A 26 18.40 9.78 26.93
N TRP A 27 18.39 10.84 26.17
CA TRP A 27 17.15 11.36 25.63
C TRP A 27 16.64 10.37 24.60
N PRO A 28 15.36 9.92 24.69
CA PRO A 28 14.79 9.12 23.64
C PRO A 28 14.78 9.97 22.36
N VAL A 29 15.50 9.52 21.35
CA VAL A 29 15.37 10.06 20.00
C VAL A 29 13.95 9.71 19.57
N LEU A 30 13.04 10.66 19.72
CA LEU A 30 11.72 10.58 19.08
C LEU A 30 12.01 10.53 17.57
N GLY A 31 11.92 9.33 17.02
CA GLY A 31 12.00 9.13 15.57
C GLY A 31 10.93 9.97 14.91
N VAL A 32 11.33 11.07 14.31
CA VAL A 32 10.45 11.85 13.42
C VAL A 32 10.11 10.89 12.29
N ALA A 33 8.84 10.51 12.19
CA ALA A 33 8.37 9.72 11.05
C ALA A 33 8.76 10.48 9.78
N GLU A 34 9.62 9.87 8.97
CA GLU A 34 10.07 10.48 7.73
C GLU A 34 8.86 10.73 6.83
N VAL A 35 8.58 11.98 6.53
CA VAL A 35 7.48 12.36 5.64
C VAL A 35 7.78 11.79 4.26
N LEU A 36 6.93 10.88 3.79
CA LEU A 36 7.07 10.29 2.47
C LEU A 36 7.10 11.39 1.41
N LYS A 37 8.11 11.36 0.55
CA LYS A 37 8.32 12.33 -0.53
C LYS A 37 8.45 11.60 -1.86
N VAL A 38 8.08 12.28 -2.93
CA VAL A 38 8.35 11.80 -4.29
C VAL A 38 9.85 11.88 -4.60
N ASP A 39 10.30 11.00 -5.47
CA ASP A 39 11.66 11.06 -6.01
C ASP A 39 11.88 12.40 -6.74
N GLN A 40 12.89 13.16 -6.33
CA GLN A 40 13.19 14.48 -6.90
C GLN A 40 13.67 14.42 -8.37
N ALA A 41 14.09 13.24 -8.84
CA ALA A 41 14.46 13.01 -10.22
C ALA A 41 13.26 12.76 -11.16
N LEU A 42 12.03 12.70 -10.63
CA LEU A 42 10.82 12.66 -11.45
C LEU A 42 10.67 13.97 -12.24
N PRO A 43 10.36 13.90 -13.55
CA PRO A 43 10.14 15.10 -14.35
C PRO A 43 8.88 15.83 -13.88
N ALA A 44 8.93 17.16 -13.83
CA ALA A 44 7.72 17.96 -13.64
C ALA A 44 6.83 17.86 -14.89
N TYR A 45 5.50 17.81 -14.68
CA TYR A 45 4.57 17.81 -15.79
C TYR A 45 4.55 19.17 -16.51
N LYS A 46 4.62 19.11 -17.83
CA LYS A 46 4.52 20.31 -18.68
C LYS A 46 3.36 20.12 -19.64
N ALA A 47 2.33 20.94 -19.48
CA ALA A 47 1.16 20.91 -20.35
C ALA A 47 1.55 21.29 -21.80
N VAL A 48 0.90 20.64 -22.75
CA VAL A 48 1.04 20.93 -24.19
C VAL A 48 -0.29 21.41 -24.77
N SER A 49 -0.27 22.11 -25.89
CA SER A 49 -1.50 22.56 -26.57
C SER A 49 -2.15 21.40 -27.35
N GLY A 50 -3.45 21.58 -27.67
CA GLY A 50 -4.20 20.64 -28.54
C GLY A 50 -4.75 19.40 -27.85
N VAL A 51 -4.75 19.35 -26.52
CA VAL A 51 -5.33 18.25 -25.73
C VAL A 51 -6.79 18.57 -25.39
N SER A 52 -7.70 17.76 -25.89
CA SER A 52 -9.14 17.90 -25.66
C SER A 52 -9.86 16.57 -25.88
N GLY A 53 -11.10 16.47 -25.44
CA GLY A 53 -11.96 15.31 -25.67
C GLY A 53 -12.44 14.64 -24.40
N ASN A 54 -12.82 13.36 -24.53
CA ASN A 54 -13.34 12.54 -23.45
C ASN A 54 -12.40 11.37 -23.19
N LEU A 55 -12.17 11.04 -21.93
CA LEU A 55 -11.37 9.92 -21.47
C LEU A 55 -12.20 9.05 -20.53
N SER A 56 -12.25 7.75 -20.78
CA SER A 56 -12.94 6.78 -19.91
C SER A 56 -11.95 5.86 -19.24
N SER A 57 -12.13 5.70 -17.92
CA SER A 57 -11.38 4.80 -17.06
C SER A 57 -12.33 3.80 -16.42
N VAL A 58 -12.15 2.51 -16.68
CA VAL A 58 -12.97 1.45 -16.13
C VAL A 58 -12.09 0.37 -15.53
N GLY A 59 -12.27 0.04 -14.25
CA GLY A 59 -11.44 -0.99 -13.61
C GLY A 59 -11.49 -1.02 -12.10
N SER A 60 -10.31 -1.03 -11.48
CA SER A 60 -10.12 -1.27 -10.06
C SER A 60 -10.74 -0.20 -9.16
N ASP A 61 -11.59 -0.63 -8.23
CA ASP A 61 -12.05 0.21 -7.12
C ASP A 61 -10.88 0.69 -6.23
N THR A 62 -9.85 -0.14 -6.05
CA THR A 62 -8.67 0.25 -5.25
C THR A 62 -8.02 1.53 -5.76
N LEU A 63 -8.03 1.76 -7.09
CA LEU A 63 -7.49 2.98 -7.70
C LEU A 63 -8.57 4.06 -7.92
N ASN A 64 -9.82 3.83 -7.52
CA ASN A 64 -10.91 4.74 -7.88
C ASN A 64 -10.67 6.18 -7.40
N ASN A 65 -10.30 6.35 -6.12
CA ASN A 65 -9.95 7.66 -5.58
C ASN A 65 -8.71 8.25 -6.26
N LEU A 66 -7.67 7.43 -6.45
CA LEU A 66 -6.43 7.84 -7.09
C LEU A 66 -6.66 8.32 -8.53
N MET A 67 -7.45 7.58 -9.31
CA MET A 67 -7.86 7.99 -10.66
C MET A 67 -8.65 9.31 -10.64
N THR A 68 -9.52 9.51 -9.65
CA THR A 68 -10.28 10.76 -9.48
C THR A 68 -9.34 11.93 -9.18
N PHE A 69 -8.39 11.77 -8.27
CA PHE A 69 -7.42 12.84 -7.96
C PHE A 69 -6.47 13.14 -9.10
N TRP A 70 -6.07 12.13 -9.88
CA TRP A 70 -5.32 12.37 -11.12
C TRP A 70 -6.17 13.13 -12.15
N ALA A 71 -7.45 12.78 -12.31
CA ALA A 71 -8.36 13.49 -13.21
C ALA A 71 -8.57 14.95 -12.78
N GLU A 72 -8.77 15.20 -11.49
CA GLU A 72 -8.86 16.57 -10.94
C GLU A 72 -7.58 17.36 -11.18
N THR A 73 -6.41 16.72 -11.02
CA THR A 73 -5.11 17.36 -11.28
C THR A 73 -4.92 17.63 -12.76
N PHE A 74 -5.31 16.70 -13.63
CA PHE A 74 -5.27 16.85 -15.08
C PHE A 74 -6.18 18.00 -15.56
N ASN A 75 -7.37 18.11 -14.98
CA ASN A 75 -8.33 19.17 -15.35
C ASN A 75 -7.85 20.58 -14.97
N LYS A 76 -6.87 20.74 -14.06
CA LYS A 76 -6.23 22.05 -13.82
C LYS A 76 -5.41 22.51 -15.03
N PHE A 77 -4.87 21.59 -15.81
CA PHE A 77 -4.15 21.90 -17.05
C PHE A 77 -5.07 21.92 -18.27
N TYR A 78 -6.12 21.08 -18.26
CA TYR A 78 -7.04 20.88 -19.40
C TYR A 78 -8.51 20.95 -18.95
N PRO A 79 -9.04 22.13 -18.64
CA PRO A 79 -10.36 22.28 -18.02
C PRO A 79 -11.53 21.81 -18.90
N ASN A 80 -11.33 21.70 -20.21
CA ASN A 80 -12.34 21.23 -21.17
C ASN A 80 -12.35 19.72 -21.39
N VAL A 81 -11.40 18.97 -20.81
CA VAL A 81 -11.36 17.51 -20.92
C VAL A 81 -12.37 16.91 -19.93
N LYS A 82 -13.16 15.94 -20.41
CA LYS A 82 -14.10 15.18 -19.57
C LYS A 82 -13.53 13.81 -19.29
N ILE A 83 -13.40 13.46 -18.00
CA ILE A 83 -12.89 12.16 -17.59
C ILE A 83 -13.97 11.43 -16.80
N GLN A 84 -14.36 10.24 -17.28
CA GLN A 84 -15.30 9.35 -16.60
C GLN A 84 -14.52 8.24 -15.92
N ILE A 85 -14.89 7.92 -14.67
CA ILE A 85 -14.20 6.92 -13.85
C ILE A 85 -15.21 5.95 -13.27
N GLU A 86 -15.00 4.65 -13.52
CA GLU A 86 -15.81 3.56 -12.97
C GLU A 86 -14.93 2.53 -12.25
N GLY A 87 -15.04 2.48 -10.92
CA GLY A 87 -14.29 1.58 -10.05
C GLY A 87 -15.06 0.30 -9.67
N LYS A 88 -15.43 -0.53 -10.64
CA LYS A 88 -16.24 -1.75 -10.41
C LYS A 88 -15.43 -3.03 -10.18
N GLY A 89 -14.12 -2.92 -10.14
CA GLY A 89 -13.18 -4.03 -9.93
C GLY A 89 -12.29 -4.29 -11.15
N SER A 90 -11.07 -4.78 -10.90
CA SER A 90 -10.06 -4.99 -11.95
C SER A 90 -10.55 -5.88 -13.09
N SER A 91 -11.46 -6.81 -12.82
CA SER A 91 -11.99 -7.72 -13.85
C SER A 91 -12.84 -7.01 -14.92
N THR A 92 -13.24 -5.74 -14.70
CA THR A 92 -13.98 -4.95 -15.69
C THR A 92 -13.08 -4.20 -16.66
N ALA A 93 -11.79 -4.03 -16.35
CA ALA A 93 -10.83 -3.32 -17.20
C ALA A 93 -10.56 -4.04 -18.54
N PRO A 94 -10.24 -5.35 -18.58
CA PRO A 94 -9.95 -6.03 -19.84
C PRO A 94 -11.09 -5.96 -20.85
N PRO A 95 -12.36 -6.32 -20.52
CA PRO A 95 -13.44 -6.22 -21.49
C PRO A 95 -13.72 -4.79 -21.96
N SER A 96 -13.56 -3.78 -21.10
CA SER A 96 -13.76 -2.38 -21.47
C SER A 96 -12.68 -1.87 -22.44
N LEU A 97 -11.43 -2.28 -22.25
CA LEU A 97 -10.33 -2.00 -23.19
C LEU A 97 -10.55 -2.73 -24.53
N ILE A 98 -11.00 -3.99 -24.51
CA ILE A 98 -11.25 -4.80 -25.70
C ILE A 98 -12.42 -4.23 -26.53
N SER A 99 -13.47 -3.76 -25.86
CA SER A 99 -14.63 -3.15 -26.54
C SER A 99 -14.39 -1.70 -26.96
N GLY A 100 -13.30 -1.07 -26.48
CA GLY A 100 -12.98 0.35 -26.74
C GLY A 100 -13.85 1.34 -25.95
N THR A 101 -14.63 0.86 -24.95
CA THR A 101 -15.43 1.73 -24.08
C THR A 101 -14.62 2.45 -23.03
N ALA A 102 -13.38 1.99 -22.78
CA ALA A 102 -12.42 2.68 -21.93
C ALA A 102 -11.06 2.77 -22.61
N GLN A 103 -10.34 3.88 -22.39
CA GLN A 103 -8.96 4.09 -22.82
C GLN A 103 -7.98 3.70 -21.72
N LEU A 104 -8.40 3.79 -20.45
CA LEU A 104 -7.61 3.45 -19.28
C LEU A 104 -8.25 2.28 -18.53
N GLY A 105 -7.45 1.26 -18.24
CA GLY A 105 -7.84 0.09 -17.45
C GLY A 105 -7.04 0.02 -16.14
N PRO A 106 -7.43 0.75 -15.06
CA PRO A 106 -6.74 0.63 -13.78
C PRO A 106 -6.97 -0.76 -13.17
N MET A 107 -5.90 -1.37 -12.68
CA MET A 107 -5.94 -2.71 -12.08
C MET A 107 -5.07 -2.80 -10.83
N SER A 108 -5.54 -3.52 -9.82
CA SER A 108 -4.81 -3.78 -8.57
C SER A 108 -4.23 -5.20 -8.49
N ARG A 109 -4.09 -5.83 -9.62
CA ARG A 109 -3.32 -7.04 -9.93
C ARG A 109 -2.91 -6.99 -11.40
N PRO A 110 -1.92 -7.75 -11.83
CA PRO A 110 -1.69 -7.98 -13.27
C PRO A 110 -2.92 -8.58 -13.96
N MET A 111 -3.08 -8.35 -15.25
CA MET A 111 -4.04 -9.09 -16.06
C MET A 111 -3.74 -10.59 -15.98
N LYS A 112 -4.79 -11.41 -15.91
CA LYS A 112 -4.67 -12.87 -16.01
C LYS A 112 -4.29 -13.25 -17.44
N GLY A 113 -3.63 -14.41 -17.60
CA GLY A 113 -3.30 -14.94 -18.92
C GLY A 113 -4.51 -14.95 -19.88
N THR A 114 -5.67 -15.44 -19.41
CA THR A 114 -6.91 -15.47 -20.20
C THR A 114 -7.43 -14.08 -20.60
N GLU A 115 -7.18 -13.03 -19.78
CA GLU A 115 -7.55 -11.65 -20.10
C GLU A 115 -6.61 -11.06 -21.16
N ILE A 116 -5.30 -11.38 -21.06
CA ILE A 116 -4.28 -11.02 -22.07
C ILE A 116 -4.58 -11.72 -23.39
N ASP A 117 -4.86 -13.04 -23.39
CA ASP A 117 -5.17 -13.83 -24.57
C ASP A 117 -6.41 -13.30 -25.30
N ALA A 118 -7.45 -12.91 -24.55
CA ALA A 118 -8.64 -12.31 -25.11
C ALA A 118 -8.36 -10.96 -25.80
N PHE A 119 -7.51 -10.13 -25.20
CA PHE A 119 -7.08 -8.87 -25.76
C PHE A 119 -6.23 -9.10 -27.03
N GLU A 120 -5.24 -9.99 -26.95
CA GLU A 120 -4.34 -10.34 -28.08
C GLU A 120 -5.11 -10.95 -29.25
N LYS A 121 -6.11 -11.81 -28.97
CA LYS A 121 -7.01 -12.34 -30.00
C LYS A 121 -7.75 -11.24 -30.75
N LYS A 122 -8.14 -10.15 -30.07
CA LYS A 122 -8.87 -9.04 -30.68
C LYS A 122 -7.98 -8.13 -31.50
N PHE A 123 -6.78 -7.81 -31.00
CA PHE A 123 -5.94 -6.76 -31.56
C PHE A 123 -4.67 -7.25 -32.27
N GLY A 124 -4.29 -8.52 -32.09
CA GLY A 124 -3.05 -9.09 -32.62
C GLY A 124 -1.77 -8.72 -31.84
N TYR A 125 -1.92 -8.07 -30.68
CA TYR A 125 -0.83 -7.70 -29.77
C TYR A 125 -1.35 -7.63 -28.32
N LYS A 126 -0.41 -7.66 -27.36
CA LYS A 126 -0.75 -7.60 -25.92
C LYS A 126 -1.04 -6.16 -25.46
N PRO A 127 -1.90 -5.99 -24.42
CA PRO A 127 -2.12 -4.67 -23.84
C PRO A 127 -0.83 -4.15 -23.21
N THR A 128 -0.65 -2.82 -23.19
CA THR A 128 0.49 -2.20 -22.50
C THR A 128 0.18 -2.05 -21.02
N GLU A 129 0.99 -2.71 -20.19
CA GLU A 129 0.94 -2.60 -18.73
C GLU A 129 1.84 -1.49 -18.24
N LEU A 130 1.31 -0.59 -17.41
CA LEU A 130 2.04 0.53 -16.81
C LEU A 130 1.91 0.47 -15.29
N ARG A 131 3.03 0.41 -14.59
CA ARG A 131 3.09 0.52 -13.13
C ARG A 131 2.90 1.98 -12.73
N SER A 132 1.86 2.28 -11.95
CA SER A 132 1.46 3.66 -11.65
C SER A 132 1.69 4.07 -10.20
N ALA A 133 1.66 3.13 -9.28
CA ALA A 133 1.88 3.34 -7.84
C ALA A 133 2.28 2.04 -7.16
N VAL A 134 2.73 2.11 -5.90
CA VAL A 134 2.97 0.95 -5.04
C VAL A 134 1.96 0.95 -3.90
N ASP A 135 1.42 -0.22 -3.59
CA ASP A 135 0.48 -0.48 -2.50
C ASP A 135 1.06 -1.52 -1.54
N ALA A 136 0.87 -1.31 -0.25
CA ALA A 136 0.93 -2.37 0.74
C ALA A 136 -0.50 -2.85 0.97
N LEU A 137 -0.86 -4.02 0.41
CA LEU A 137 -2.17 -4.60 0.69
C LEU A 137 -2.24 -4.95 2.17
N ALA A 138 -2.89 -4.07 2.95
CA ALA A 138 -2.90 -4.17 4.39
C ALA A 138 -3.95 -5.16 4.90
N VAL A 139 -3.56 -5.92 5.91
CA VAL A 139 -4.50 -6.64 6.77
C VAL A 139 -4.87 -5.68 7.91
N PHE A 140 -6.11 -5.22 7.90
CA PHE A 140 -6.62 -4.25 8.86
C PHE A 140 -7.34 -4.94 10.02
N VAL A 141 -7.18 -4.38 11.20
CA VAL A 141 -7.99 -4.66 12.38
C VAL A 141 -8.54 -3.34 12.94
N ASN A 142 -9.55 -3.43 13.79
CA ASN A 142 -10.03 -2.28 14.54
C ASN A 142 -8.87 -1.63 15.32
N LYS A 143 -8.88 -0.30 15.45
CA LYS A 143 -7.82 0.46 16.13
C LYS A 143 -7.48 -0.02 17.54
N ASP A 144 -8.47 -0.57 18.25
CA ASP A 144 -8.35 -1.05 19.63
C ASP A 144 -7.91 -2.52 19.74
N ASN A 145 -7.70 -3.21 18.62
CA ASN A 145 -7.25 -4.60 18.62
C ASN A 145 -5.76 -4.68 19.02
N PRO A 146 -5.38 -5.47 20.03
CA PRO A 146 -4.00 -5.48 20.54
C PRO A 146 -3.02 -6.38 19.77
N ILE A 147 -3.46 -7.10 18.71
CA ILE A 147 -2.59 -8.01 17.95
C ILE A 147 -1.34 -7.28 17.44
N LYS A 148 -0.16 -7.84 17.62
CA LYS A 148 1.11 -7.17 17.26
C LYS A 148 1.63 -7.53 15.88
N CYS A 149 1.40 -8.77 15.45
CA CYS A 149 1.93 -9.31 14.20
C CYS A 149 1.09 -10.53 13.79
N LEU A 150 1.04 -10.79 12.50
CA LEU A 150 0.53 -12.04 11.94
C LEU A 150 1.53 -12.58 10.92
N THR A 151 1.69 -13.90 10.88
CA THR A 151 2.40 -14.56 9.79
C THR A 151 1.47 -14.77 8.59
N ILE A 152 2.02 -14.92 7.38
CA ILE A 152 1.21 -15.26 6.20
C ILE A 152 0.46 -16.59 6.41
N ALA A 153 1.05 -17.56 7.09
CA ALA A 153 0.37 -18.81 7.43
C ALA A 153 -0.84 -18.59 8.38
N GLN A 154 -0.74 -17.66 9.32
CA GLN A 154 -1.89 -17.28 10.17
C GLN A 154 -2.94 -16.52 9.36
N VAL A 155 -2.54 -15.59 8.47
CA VAL A 155 -3.47 -14.89 7.58
C VAL A 155 -4.23 -15.89 6.71
N ASP A 156 -3.54 -16.87 6.12
CA ASP A 156 -4.17 -17.96 5.37
C ASP A 156 -5.17 -18.74 6.24
N ALA A 157 -4.78 -19.12 7.46
CA ALA A 157 -5.66 -19.86 8.38
C ALA A 157 -6.87 -19.04 8.86
N ILE A 158 -6.77 -17.71 8.87
CA ILE A 158 -7.88 -16.81 9.19
C ILE A 158 -8.88 -16.74 8.03
N PHE A 159 -8.41 -16.59 6.79
CA PHE A 159 -9.25 -16.24 5.65
C PHE A 159 -9.60 -17.42 4.74
N SER A 160 -8.82 -18.54 4.73
CA SER A 160 -9.04 -19.67 3.82
C SER A 160 -9.56 -20.93 4.51
N LYS A 161 -10.26 -21.75 3.72
CA LYS A 161 -10.69 -23.10 4.11
C LYS A 161 -9.53 -24.10 4.09
N SER A 162 -8.53 -23.89 3.25
CA SER A 162 -7.56 -24.91 2.87
C SER A 162 -6.20 -24.77 3.54
N ARG A 163 -5.86 -23.64 4.15
CA ARG A 163 -4.62 -23.38 4.88
C ARG A 163 -3.36 -23.84 4.14
N ARG A 164 -3.21 -23.44 2.88
CA ARG A 164 -2.15 -23.92 1.98
C ARG A 164 -0.75 -23.44 2.36
N TYR A 165 -0.64 -22.43 3.26
CA TYR A 165 0.62 -22.04 3.90
C TYR A 165 0.98 -22.90 5.11
N GLY A 166 0.19 -23.93 5.42
CA GLY A 166 0.56 -25.00 6.35
C GLY A 166 0.28 -24.74 7.82
N HIS A 167 -0.52 -23.72 8.17
CA HIS A 167 -0.95 -23.56 9.56
C HIS A 167 -1.80 -24.76 10.02
N LYS A 168 -1.49 -25.30 11.21
CA LYS A 168 -2.06 -26.56 11.67
C LYS A 168 -3.58 -26.47 11.91
N GLU A 169 -4.02 -25.36 12.46
CA GLU A 169 -5.39 -25.17 12.90
C GLU A 169 -6.13 -24.13 12.06
N ASP A 170 -7.43 -24.29 11.99
CA ASP A 170 -8.32 -23.25 11.51
C ASP A 170 -8.46 -22.16 12.57
N ILE A 171 -8.13 -20.91 12.23
CA ILE A 171 -8.19 -19.79 13.16
C ILE A 171 -9.56 -19.13 13.07
N LYS A 172 -10.34 -19.21 14.14
CA LYS A 172 -11.71 -18.68 14.27
C LYS A 172 -11.86 -17.64 15.36
N THR A 173 -10.95 -17.64 16.35
CA THR A 173 -11.01 -16.74 17.50
C THR A 173 -9.70 -16.00 17.70
N TRP A 174 -9.79 -14.85 18.34
CA TRP A 174 -8.62 -14.05 18.70
C TRP A 174 -7.71 -14.74 19.71
N GLY A 175 -8.28 -15.64 20.55
CA GLY A 175 -7.50 -16.45 21.50
C GLY A 175 -6.53 -17.41 20.84
N GLN A 176 -6.88 -17.97 19.68
CA GLN A 176 -5.97 -18.81 18.88
C GLN A 176 -4.76 -18.04 18.34
N LEU A 177 -4.84 -16.72 18.35
CA LEU A 177 -3.73 -15.79 18.00
C LEU A 177 -2.99 -15.28 19.24
N GLY A 178 -3.25 -15.87 20.42
CA GLY A 178 -2.59 -15.53 21.68
C GLY A 178 -3.18 -14.34 22.43
N LEU A 179 -4.34 -13.81 22.03
CA LEU A 179 -5.02 -12.75 22.78
C LEU A 179 -5.78 -13.34 23.98
N THR A 180 -5.72 -12.64 25.10
CA THR A 180 -6.29 -13.07 26.39
C THR A 180 -7.42 -12.14 26.85
N GLY A 181 -8.01 -12.43 28.01
CA GLY A 181 -9.09 -11.63 28.59
C GLY A 181 -10.33 -11.60 27.69
N ASP A 182 -10.89 -10.42 27.49
CA ASP A 182 -12.10 -10.21 26.66
C ASP A 182 -11.96 -10.67 25.21
N TRP A 183 -10.73 -10.85 24.72
CA TRP A 183 -10.43 -11.27 23.35
C TRP A 183 -10.40 -12.80 23.20
N ALA A 184 -10.11 -13.56 24.25
CA ALA A 184 -9.77 -14.98 24.17
C ALA A 184 -10.82 -15.81 23.40
N ASN A 185 -12.10 -15.60 23.69
CA ASN A 185 -13.20 -16.37 23.10
C ASN A 185 -13.97 -15.60 22.00
N ARG A 186 -13.47 -14.43 21.59
CA ARG A 186 -14.15 -13.64 20.54
C ARG A 186 -13.89 -14.18 19.16
N PRO A 187 -14.95 -14.46 18.38
CA PRO A 187 -14.79 -14.88 17.00
C PRO A 187 -14.24 -13.72 16.15
N LEU A 188 -13.47 -14.06 15.11
CA LEU A 188 -13.07 -13.12 14.11
C LEU A 188 -14.24 -12.82 13.14
N SER A 189 -14.52 -11.55 12.91
CA SER A 189 -15.46 -11.09 11.88
C SER A 189 -14.67 -10.74 10.62
N LEU A 190 -14.83 -11.53 9.56
CA LEU A 190 -14.00 -11.44 8.36
C LEU A 190 -14.60 -10.48 7.33
N PHE A 191 -13.81 -9.51 6.86
CA PHE A 191 -14.18 -8.61 5.79
C PHE A 191 -13.20 -8.71 4.62
N GLY A 192 -13.70 -8.77 3.40
CA GLY A 192 -12.88 -8.84 2.20
C GLY A 192 -13.58 -8.24 0.99
N ARG A 193 -12.98 -8.41 -0.17
CA ARG A 193 -13.51 -7.92 -1.43
C ARG A 193 -14.27 -9.03 -2.15
N ASN A 194 -15.15 -8.65 -3.08
CA ASN A 194 -15.80 -9.57 -3.98
C ASN A 194 -14.89 -10.03 -5.13
N SER A 195 -15.31 -11.04 -5.88
CA SER A 195 -14.50 -11.69 -6.92
C SER A 195 -14.17 -10.82 -8.14
N ALA A 196 -14.88 -9.69 -8.37
CA ALA A 196 -14.56 -8.73 -9.42
C ALA A 196 -13.30 -7.90 -9.07
N SER A 197 -12.96 -7.81 -7.79
CA SER A 197 -11.83 -7.05 -7.28
C SER A 197 -10.48 -7.68 -7.64
N GLY A 198 -9.54 -6.87 -8.13
CA GLY A 198 -8.14 -7.30 -8.25
C GLY A 198 -7.49 -7.55 -6.90
N THR A 199 -7.91 -6.82 -5.86
CA THR A 199 -7.43 -7.03 -4.48
C THR A 199 -7.86 -8.38 -3.93
N TYR A 200 -9.09 -8.84 -4.25
CA TYR A 200 -9.53 -10.22 -3.97
C TYR A 200 -8.59 -11.24 -4.63
N GLY A 201 -8.32 -11.07 -5.94
CA GLY A 201 -7.44 -11.99 -6.68
C GLY A 201 -6.03 -11.99 -6.11
N PHE A 202 -5.42 -10.82 -5.92
CA PHE A 202 -4.07 -10.69 -5.38
C PHE A 202 -3.94 -11.32 -3.98
N PHE A 203 -4.90 -11.06 -3.08
CA PHE A 203 -4.89 -11.64 -1.74
C PHE A 203 -5.05 -13.17 -1.79
N LYS A 204 -5.93 -13.68 -2.66
CA LYS A 204 -6.10 -15.12 -2.89
C LYS A 204 -4.78 -15.78 -3.32
N ASP A 205 -4.08 -15.15 -4.26
CA ASP A 205 -2.83 -15.69 -4.81
C ASP A 205 -1.68 -15.65 -3.79
N HIS A 206 -1.48 -14.50 -3.12
CA HIS A 206 -0.29 -14.23 -2.31
C HIS A 206 -0.48 -14.53 -0.82
N ALA A 207 -1.68 -14.32 -0.27
CA ALA A 207 -1.94 -14.56 1.15
C ALA A 207 -2.56 -15.92 1.43
N LEU A 208 -3.27 -16.54 0.44
CA LEU A 208 -3.95 -17.83 0.59
C LEU A 208 -3.39 -18.92 -0.32
N LYS A 209 -2.32 -18.64 -1.08
CA LYS A 209 -1.71 -19.59 -2.04
C LYS A 209 -2.77 -20.24 -2.94
N ASN A 210 -3.67 -19.43 -3.49
CA ASN A 210 -4.85 -19.85 -4.27
C ASN A 210 -5.84 -20.74 -3.50
N GLY A 211 -5.84 -20.70 -2.15
CA GLY A 211 -6.85 -21.34 -1.32
C GLY A 211 -8.21 -20.66 -1.45
N ASP A 212 -9.28 -21.41 -1.20
CA ASP A 212 -10.62 -20.84 -1.23
C ASP A 212 -10.92 -20.09 0.06
N TYR A 213 -11.53 -18.92 -0.08
CA TYR A 213 -11.99 -18.15 1.07
C TYR A 213 -13.02 -18.91 1.91
N LYS A 214 -13.07 -18.60 3.21
CA LYS A 214 -14.13 -19.07 4.10
C LYS A 214 -15.48 -18.50 3.67
N ASP A 215 -16.56 -19.26 3.92
CA ASP A 215 -17.92 -18.83 3.60
C ASP A 215 -18.41 -17.67 4.46
N GLU A 216 -17.80 -17.51 5.66
CA GLU A 216 -18.08 -16.44 6.60
C GLU A 216 -17.49 -15.09 6.19
N LEU A 217 -16.69 -15.04 5.11
CA LEU A 217 -16.14 -13.79 4.61
C LEU A 217 -17.25 -12.85 4.13
N LYS A 218 -17.36 -11.70 4.77
CA LYS A 218 -18.27 -10.63 4.38
C LYS A 218 -17.68 -9.89 3.17
N GLU A 219 -18.04 -10.33 1.98
CA GLU A 219 -17.58 -9.72 0.73
C GLU A 219 -18.14 -8.31 0.56
N GLN A 220 -17.25 -7.36 0.28
CA GLN A 220 -17.58 -5.95 0.06
C GLN A 220 -17.29 -5.52 -1.37
N PRO A 221 -18.13 -4.65 -1.96
CA PRO A 221 -17.92 -4.15 -3.32
C PRO A 221 -16.72 -3.21 -3.44
N GLY A 222 -16.37 -2.49 -2.36
CA GLY A 222 -15.34 -1.46 -2.35
C GLY A 222 -14.33 -1.59 -1.21
N SER A 223 -13.18 -0.98 -1.40
CA SER A 223 -12.08 -0.92 -0.43
C SER A 223 -12.48 -0.13 0.82
N ALA A 224 -13.18 1.00 0.64
CA ALA A 224 -13.70 1.80 1.74
C ALA A 224 -14.70 1.02 2.61
N SER A 225 -15.58 0.21 1.99
CA SER A 225 -16.57 -0.59 2.72
C SER A 225 -15.93 -1.66 3.60
N VAL A 226 -14.81 -2.28 3.16
CA VAL A 226 -14.03 -3.20 4.01
C VAL A 226 -13.51 -2.46 5.23
N VAL A 227 -12.82 -1.33 5.02
CA VAL A 227 -12.22 -0.55 6.12
C VAL A 227 -13.28 -0.05 7.09
N GLN A 228 -14.43 0.41 6.58
CA GLN A 228 -15.55 0.83 7.43
C GLN A 228 -16.10 -0.33 8.27
N GLY A 229 -16.28 -1.52 7.67
CA GLY A 229 -16.71 -2.71 8.38
C GLY A 229 -15.76 -3.06 9.53
N VAL A 230 -14.44 -2.99 9.29
CA VAL A 230 -13.42 -3.24 10.32
C VAL A 230 -13.41 -2.13 11.39
N ALA A 231 -13.65 -0.86 11.00
CA ALA A 231 -13.65 0.26 11.93
C ALA A 231 -14.78 0.20 12.96
N VAL A 232 -15.96 -0.31 12.56
CA VAL A 232 -17.15 -0.36 13.45
C VAL A 232 -17.27 -1.65 14.24
N ASP A 233 -16.63 -2.73 13.81
CA ASP A 233 -16.63 -4.02 14.49
C ASP A 233 -15.28 -4.24 15.19
N ARG A 234 -15.28 -4.17 16.54
CA ARG A 234 -14.08 -4.30 17.36
C ARG A 234 -13.31 -5.61 17.12
N TYR A 235 -14.02 -6.68 16.75
CA TYR A 235 -13.47 -8.02 16.55
C TYR A 235 -13.23 -8.35 15.08
N ALA A 236 -13.36 -7.36 14.21
CA ALA A 236 -13.16 -7.55 12.78
C ALA A 236 -11.69 -7.59 12.40
N ILE A 237 -11.46 -8.31 11.32
CA ILE A 237 -10.23 -8.32 10.52
C ILE A 237 -10.61 -8.30 9.04
N GLY A 238 -9.90 -7.53 8.23
CA GLY A 238 -10.19 -7.42 6.81
C GLY A 238 -8.94 -7.03 6.02
N TYR A 239 -9.02 -7.05 4.69
CA TYR A 239 -7.90 -6.65 3.84
C TYR A 239 -8.32 -5.59 2.81
N SER A 240 -7.48 -4.57 2.64
CA SER A 240 -7.69 -3.47 1.69
C SER A 240 -6.36 -2.77 1.37
N GLY A 241 -6.33 -1.95 0.32
CA GLY A 241 -5.16 -1.11 0.02
C GLY A 241 -4.86 -0.14 1.15
N ILE A 242 -3.56 0.13 1.38
CA ILE A 242 -3.10 1.01 2.48
C ILE A 242 -3.67 2.42 2.38
N GLY A 243 -3.93 2.93 1.18
CA GLY A 243 -4.51 4.26 0.92
C GLY A 243 -5.90 4.45 1.54
N TYR A 244 -6.59 3.39 1.93
CA TYR A 244 -7.90 3.45 2.58
C TYR A 244 -7.84 3.50 4.11
N THR A 245 -6.66 3.64 4.70
CA THR A 245 -6.49 3.73 6.16
C THR A 245 -7.30 4.89 6.73
N THR A 246 -8.04 4.62 7.80
CA THR A 246 -8.78 5.63 8.58
C THR A 246 -8.38 5.55 10.05
N ALA A 247 -8.76 6.56 10.84
CA ALA A 247 -8.49 6.58 12.28
C ALA A 247 -9.17 5.43 13.07
N GLY A 248 -10.16 4.74 12.46
CA GLY A 248 -10.88 3.63 13.08
C GLY A 248 -10.19 2.27 12.94
N VAL A 249 -9.14 2.17 12.12
CA VAL A 249 -8.42 0.94 11.84
C VAL A 249 -6.92 1.11 11.97
N ARG A 250 -6.21 -0.01 12.08
CA ARG A 250 -4.75 -0.06 11.92
C ARG A 250 -4.33 -1.26 11.07
N ALA A 251 -3.29 -1.10 10.29
CA ALA A 251 -2.65 -2.20 9.59
C ALA A 251 -1.86 -3.08 10.59
N VAL A 252 -2.00 -4.38 10.46
CA VAL A 252 -1.22 -5.35 11.26
C VAL A 252 0.12 -5.57 10.58
N PRO A 253 1.26 -5.48 11.31
CA PRO A 253 2.55 -5.90 10.78
C PRO A 253 2.51 -7.38 10.38
N LEU A 254 3.12 -7.73 9.25
CA LEU A 254 3.12 -9.10 8.73
C LEU A 254 4.53 -9.67 8.70
N ALA A 255 4.66 -10.95 9.06
CA ALA A 255 5.86 -11.74 8.87
C ALA A 255 5.62 -12.80 7.79
N GLU A 256 6.60 -13.06 6.94
CA GLU A 256 6.51 -14.07 5.89
C GLU A 256 6.35 -15.47 6.47
N LYS A 257 7.03 -15.77 7.59
CA LYS A 257 7.03 -17.06 8.29
C LYS A 257 7.11 -16.90 9.79
N GLU A 258 6.84 -17.97 10.52
CA GLU A 258 6.98 -18.04 11.96
C GLU A 258 8.43 -17.72 12.39
N GLY A 259 8.58 -16.91 13.46
CA GLY A 259 9.87 -16.40 13.92
C GLY A 259 10.51 -15.34 13.00
N GLY A 260 9.87 -14.99 11.89
CA GLY A 260 10.31 -13.93 11.00
C GLY A 260 10.07 -12.53 11.57
N THR A 261 10.76 -11.54 10.98
CA THR A 261 10.58 -10.13 11.34
C THR A 261 9.23 -9.63 10.85
N CYS A 262 8.45 -9.02 11.74
CA CYS A 262 7.19 -8.35 11.40
C CYS A 262 7.47 -7.05 10.66
N GLY A 263 7.09 -6.98 9.40
CA GLY A 263 7.15 -5.76 8.59
C GLY A 263 5.87 -4.94 8.73
N GLU A 264 6.00 -3.66 9.02
CA GLU A 264 4.88 -2.72 8.95
C GLU A 264 4.53 -2.38 7.49
N ALA A 265 3.28 -2.03 7.22
CA ALA A 265 2.80 -1.63 5.90
C ALA A 265 3.26 -0.20 5.54
N THR A 266 4.56 0.03 5.48
CA THR A 266 5.21 1.31 5.16
C THR A 266 5.83 1.30 3.77
N ALA A 267 6.07 2.49 3.20
CA ALA A 267 6.74 2.62 1.91
C ALA A 267 8.11 1.92 1.88
N ALA A 268 8.94 2.12 2.92
CA ALA A 268 10.27 1.50 3.02
C ALA A 268 10.19 -0.04 3.00
N ASN A 269 9.24 -0.61 3.73
CA ASN A 269 9.05 -2.05 3.78
C ASN A 269 8.41 -2.60 2.48
N ALA A 270 7.54 -1.81 1.84
CA ALA A 270 6.98 -2.17 0.53
C ALA A 270 8.05 -2.20 -0.56
N TYR A 271 8.90 -1.17 -0.64
CA TYR A 271 9.98 -1.11 -1.64
C TYR A 271 11.07 -2.17 -1.42
N SER A 272 11.39 -2.49 -0.17
CA SER A 272 12.41 -3.49 0.15
C SER A 272 11.89 -4.93 0.14
N GLY A 273 10.59 -5.16 -0.07
CA GLY A 273 9.96 -6.47 0.01
C GLY A 273 9.84 -7.04 1.42
N LYS A 274 10.10 -6.25 2.48
CA LYS A 274 9.92 -6.69 3.87
C LYS A 274 8.45 -6.82 4.28
N TYR A 275 7.56 -6.09 3.60
CA TYR A 275 6.11 -6.29 3.76
C TYR A 275 5.65 -7.30 2.71
N PRO A 276 5.20 -8.50 3.07
CA PRO A 276 5.02 -9.61 2.12
C PRO A 276 3.86 -9.42 1.13
N LEU A 277 2.91 -8.52 1.41
CA LEU A 277 1.77 -8.23 0.54
C LEU A 277 1.92 -6.89 -0.20
N SER A 278 3.16 -6.52 -0.54
CA SER A 278 3.43 -5.36 -1.40
C SER A 278 3.15 -5.67 -2.86
N ARG A 279 2.62 -4.69 -3.59
CA ARG A 279 2.31 -4.83 -5.03
C ARG A 279 2.40 -3.51 -5.77
N PHE A 280 2.54 -3.58 -7.09
CA PHE A 280 2.23 -2.46 -7.95
C PHE A 280 0.72 -2.32 -8.19
N LEU A 281 0.30 -1.09 -8.41
CA LEU A 281 -0.98 -0.73 -9.01
C LEU A 281 -0.72 -0.37 -10.47
N PHE A 282 -1.59 -0.80 -11.36
CA PHE A 282 -1.37 -0.75 -12.80
C PHE A 282 -2.42 0.09 -13.51
N ILE A 283 -2.02 0.69 -14.63
CA ILE A 283 -2.94 1.21 -15.66
C ILE A 283 -2.61 0.47 -16.95
N TYR A 284 -3.59 -0.21 -17.52
CA TYR A 284 -3.48 -0.84 -18.84
C TYR A 284 -4.04 0.08 -19.91
N VAL A 285 -3.38 0.11 -21.05
CA VAL A 285 -3.80 0.87 -22.23
C VAL A 285 -3.72 0.01 -23.50
N ASN A 286 -4.57 0.33 -24.48
CA ASN A 286 -4.52 -0.28 -25.80
C ASN A 286 -3.57 0.53 -26.70
N ARG A 287 -2.29 0.13 -26.74
CA ARG A 287 -1.26 0.73 -27.59
C ARG A 287 -0.77 -0.30 -28.62
N ALA A 288 -1.07 -0.05 -29.89
CA ALA A 288 -0.54 -0.89 -30.96
C ALA A 288 0.98 -0.72 -31.10
N PRO A 289 1.74 -1.81 -31.40
CA PRO A 289 3.15 -1.71 -31.69
C PRO A 289 3.43 -0.64 -32.77
N SER A 290 4.50 0.13 -32.59
CA SER A 290 4.92 1.22 -33.52
C SER A 290 3.90 2.36 -33.69
N LYS A 291 2.82 2.40 -32.91
CA LYS A 291 1.88 3.54 -32.87
C LYS A 291 1.98 4.25 -31.52
N ARG A 292 1.81 5.55 -31.54
CA ARG A 292 1.65 6.36 -30.32
C ARG A 292 0.23 6.24 -29.83
N LEU A 293 0.02 6.39 -28.54
CA LEU A 293 -1.30 6.64 -27.98
C LEU A 293 -1.84 7.97 -28.54
N ASP A 294 -3.15 8.12 -28.53
CA ASP A 294 -3.77 9.42 -28.82
C ASP A 294 -3.24 10.51 -27.86
N PRO A 295 -3.26 11.79 -28.25
CA PRO A 295 -2.67 12.87 -27.46
C PRO A 295 -3.25 12.98 -26.04
N LEU A 296 -4.55 12.77 -25.88
CA LEU A 296 -5.22 12.90 -24.59
C LEU A 296 -4.79 11.78 -23.62
N THR A 297 -4.82 10.52 -24.06
CA THR A 297 -4.35 9.37 -23.27
C THR A 297 -2.86 9.48 -22.97
N SER A 298 -2.04 9.89 -23.95
CA SER A 298 -0.60 10.10 -23.77
C SER A 298 -0.30 11.13 -22.68
N GLU A 299 -0.98 12.27 -22.70
CA GLU A 299 -0.74 13.34 -21.73
C GLU A 299 -1.25 12.96 -20.35
N PHE A 300 -2.37 12.22 -20.25
CA PHE A 300 -2.82 11.71 -18.96
C PHE A 300 -1.78 10.76 -18.34
N ILE A 301 -1.23 9.84 -19.10
CA ILE A 301 -0.16 8.94 -18.63
C ILE A 301 1.12 9.73 -18.27
N ARG A 302 1.49 10.78 -19.04
CA ARG A 302 2.60 11.67 -18.68
C ARG A 302 2.38 12.34 -17.32
N LEU A 303 1.17 12.84 -17.06
CA LEU A 303 0.83 13.42 -15.77
C LEU A 303 0.94 12.36 -14.65
N VAL A 304 0.34 11.19 -14.81
CA VAL A 304 0.40 10.11 -13.80
C VAL A 304 1.84 9.76 -13.41
N LEU A 305 2.74 9.70 -14.39
CA LEU A 305 4.15 9.31 -14.20
C LEU A 305 5.09 10.51 -13.94
N SER A 306 4.54 11.71 -13.78
CA SER A 306 5.29 12.93 -13.43
C SER A 306 5.41 13.12 -11.92
N LYS A 307 6.18 14.13 -11.51
CA LYS A 307 6.29 14.55 -10.10
C LYS A 307 4.92 14.87 -9.52
N GLU A 308 4.11 15.69 -10.19
CA GLU A 308 2.77 16.09 -9.76
C GLU A 308 1.83 14.88 -9.64
N GLY A 309 1.89 13.96 -10.59
CA GLY A 309 1.10 12.72 -10.54
C GLY A 309 1.50 11.81 -9.39
N GLN A 310 2.78 11.75 -9.04
CA GLN A 310 3.26 10.95 -7.92
C GLN A 310 3.06 11.64 -6.55
N GLU A 311 2.96 12.97 -6.50
CA GLU A 311 2.48 13.70 -5.31
C GLU A 311 1.00 13.38 -5.02
N VAL A 312 0.19 13.18 -6.06
CA VAL A 312 -1.19 12.68 -5.92
C VAL A 312 -1.25 11.29 -5.30
N VAL A 313 -0.31 10.39 -5.67
CA VAL A 313 -0.21 9.04 -5.08
C VAL A 313 -0.02 9.12 -3.55
N ILE A 314 0.88 9.99 -3.09
CA ILE A 314 1.11 10.21 -1.65
C ILE A 314 -0.14 10.78 -0.99
N LYS A 315 -0.81 11.74 -1.63
CA LYS A 315 -2.03 12.37 -1.11
C LYS A 315 -3.15 11.35 -0.89
N ASP A 316 -3.26 10.34 -1.75
CA ASP A 316 -4.25 9.25 -1.63
C ASP A 316 -3.78 8.13 -0.68
N GLY A 317 -2.61 8.28 -0.04
CA GLY A 317 -2.08 7.35 0.96
C GLY A 317 -1.39 6.11 0.39
N PHE A 318 -1.15 6.05 -0.93
CA PHE A 318 -0.31 5.05 -1.57
C PHE A 318 1.15 5.51 -1.65
N PHE A 319 2.00 4.68 -2.21
CA PHE A 319 3.43 4.96 -2.29
C PHE A 319 3.83 5.26 -3.74
N PRO A 320 4.60 6.34 -3.98
CA PRO A 320 5.00 6.75 -5.32
C PRO A 320 6.00 5.75 -5.92
N ILE A 321 6.02 5.65 -7.24
CA ILE A 321 7.06 4.91 -7.96
C ILE A 321 8.34 5.76 -8.05
N PRO A 322 9.54 5.15 -8.02
CA PRO A 322 10.78 5.87 -8.24
C PRO A 322 10.92 6.33 -9.71
N SER A 323 11.73 7.35 -9.94
CA SER A 323 11.96 7.95 -11.26
C SER A 323 12.47 6.95 -12.31
N SER A 324 13.25 5.96 -11.90
CA SER A 324 13.71 4.88 -12.79
C SER A 324 12.53 4.05 -13.33
N VAL A 325 11.56 3.71 -12.49
CA VAL A 325 10.32 3.01 -12.90
C VAL A 325 9.49 3.92 -13.80
N ALA A 326 9.25 5.17 -13.41
CA ALA A 326 8.47 6.12 -14.20
C ALA A 326 9.05 6.29 -15.61
N LYS A 327 10.38 6.37 -15.75
CA LYS A 327 11.07 6.45 -17.04
C LYS A 327 10.85 5.20 -17.90
N GLU A 328 10.94 4.02 -17.31
CA GLU A 328 10.65 2.75 -17.99
C GLU A 328 9.20 2.72 -18.50
N GLU A 329 8.23 3.07 -17.64
CA GLU A 329 6.81 3.06 -18.00
C GLU A 329 6.48 4.09 -19.09
N LEU A 330 7.08 5.27 -19.03
CA LEU A 330 6.95 6.28 -20.11
C LEU A 330 7.46 5.74 -21.44
N SER A 331 8.58 5.01 -21.44
CA SER A 331 9.12 4.42 -22.68
C SER A 331 8.25 3.32 -23.27
N LYS A 332 7.46 2.63 -22.44
CA LYS A 332 6.47 1.64 -22.89
C LYS A 332 5.23 2.31 -23.50
N ALA A 333 4.82 3.45 -22.95
CA ALA A 333 3.57 4.12 -23.31
C ALA A 333 3.72 5.03 -24.54
N LEU A 334 4.87 5.66 -24.72
CA LEU A 334 5.11 6.77 -25.65
C LEU A 334 6.15 6.44 -26.69
#